data_5dc08b5750fe59097f55bb3702386331
#
_entry.id   5dc08b5750fe59097f55bb3702386331
#
_cell.length_a   1.000
_cell.length_b   1.000
_cell.length_c   1.000
_cell.angle_alpha   90.00
_cell.angle_beta   90.00
_cell.angle_gamma   90.00
#
_symmetry.space_group_name_H-M   'P 1'
#
loop_
_entity.id
_entity.type
_entity.pdbx_description
1 polymer ?
#
loop_
_entity_poly.entity_id
_entity_poly.type
_entity_poly.pdbx_seq_one_letter_code
_entity_poly.pdbx_strand_id
1 'polypeptide(L)'
;MAGMKRIVFAVVLVVVIAACETVPTSGPATLAGQWTNSVGTVWTINPDGTFHVMSTKPKAQIWGTYTLSGDTITVQETRQAGAVPKNCRGPGVYKFSRPDGNTLGFVLVNDVCKPRIQNVTQPWHRQ
;
A
#
# COMPACT_ATOMS: atom_id res chain seq x y z
N MET A 1 55.37 -9.01 -48.99
CA MET A 1 54.33 -8.04 -48.65
C MET A 1 53.49 -8.63 -47.51
N ALA A 2 53.69 -8.14 -46.32
CA ALA A 2 52.94 -8.61 -45.16
C ALA A 2 51.67 -7.75 -45.01
N GLY A 3 50.48 -8.35 -45.26
CA GLY A 3 49.21 -7.71 -45.00
C GLY A 3 48.91 -7.74 -43.51
N MET A 4 49.02 -6.59 -42.84
CA MET A 4 48.59 -6.46 -41.45
C MET A 4 47.06 -6.42 -41.42
N LYS A 5 46.42 -7.53 -41.03
CA LYS A 5 45.02 -7.55 -40.66
C LYS A 5 44.87 -6.86 -39.29
N ARG A 6 44.33 -5.64 -39.30
CA ARG A 6 43.93 -4.97 -38.08
C ARG A 6 42.63 -5.62 -37.58
N ILE A 7 42.76 -6.40 -36.53
CA ILE A 7 41.59 -6.92 -35.81
C ILE A 7 41.07 -5.78 -34.93
N VAL A 8 39.96 -5.20 -35.31
CA VAL A 8 39.25 -4.22 -34.46
C VAL A 8 38.43 -5.03 -33.46
N PHE A 9 38.92 -5.10 -32.22
CA PHE A 9 38.09 -5.57 -31.11
C PHE A 9 37.04 -4.51 -30.80
N ALA A 10 35.82 -4.76 -31.20
CA ALA A 10 34.67 -3.98 -30.72
C ALA A 10 34.39 -4.38 -29.27
N VAL A 11 34.78 -3.53 -28.32
CA VAL A 11 34.40 -3.69 -26.93
C VAL A 11 32.94 -3.32 -26.82
N VAL A 12 32.06 -4.31 -26.73
CA VAL A 12 30.64 -4.10 -26.41
C VAL A 12 30.57 -3.78 -24.93
N LEU A 13 30.41 -2.49 -24.63
CA LEU A 13 30.15 -2.03 -23.28
C LEU A 13 28.70 -2.37 -22.92
N VAL A 14 28.48 -3.46 -22.20
CA VAL A 14 27.18 -3.80 -21.63
C VAL A 14 26.92 -2.87 -20.47
N VAL A 15 26.15 -1.82 -20.69
CA VAL A 15 25.66 -0.96 -19.61
C VAL A 15 24.54 -1.72 -18.88
N VAL A 16 24.85 -2.30 -17.75
CA VAL A 16 23.85 -2.87 -16.85
C VAL A 16 23.19 -1.71 -16.12
N ILE A 17 22.00 -1.30 -16.58
CA ILE A 17 21.18 -0.32 -15.86
C ILE A 17 20.53 -1.08 -14.70
N ALA A 18 21.05 -0.90 -13.49
CA ALA A 18 20.36 -1.36 -12.28
C ALA A 18 19.08 -0.52 -12.12
N ALA A 19 17.90 -1.13 -12.36
CA ALA A 19 16.64 -0.50 -12.07
C ALA A 19 16.48 -0.45 -10.54
N CYS A 20 16.71 0.72 -9.92
CA CYS A 20 16.28 0.97 -8.56
C CYS A 20 14.76 1.09 -8.56
N GLU A 21 14.06 0.13 -7.91
CA GLU A 21 12.64 0.27 -7.63
C GLU A 21 12.46 1.41 -6.63
N THR A 22 12.03 2.57 -7.11
CA THR A 22 11.66 3.70 -6.25
C THR A 22 10.25 3.51 -5.75
N VAL A 23 10.06 3.58 -4.41
CA VAL A 23 8.72 3.61 -3.81
C VAL A 23 8.06 4.94 -4.19
N PRO A 24 6.84 4.93 -4.77
CA PRO A 24 6.12 6.17 -5.03
C PRO A 24 5.95 6.98 -3.75
N THR A 25 6.20 8.29 -3.79
CA THR A 25 6.17 9.18 -2.62
C THR A 25 4.89 9.99 -2.51
N SER A 26 4.01 9.93 -3.52
CA SER A 26 2.75 10.69 -3.55
C SER A 26 1.68 9.97 -4.38
N GLY A 27 0.42 10.34 -4.10
CA GLY A 27 -0.76 9.84 -4.80
C GLY A 27 -1.17 8.41 -4.45
N PRO A 28 -2.24 7.88 -5.08
CA PRO A 28 -2.78 6.54 -4.81
C PRO A 28 -1.77 5.41 -5.01
N ALA A 29 -0.81 5.56 -5.92
CA ALA A 29 0.24 4.57 -6.16
C ALA A 29 1.12 4.30 -4.93
N THR A 30 1.19 5.23 -3.97
CA THR A 30 1.91 5.05 -2.71
C THR A 30 1.31 3.94 -1.86
N LEU A 31 -0.01 3.78 -1.91
CA LEU A 31 -0.78 2.87 -1.06
C LEU A 31 -1.33 1.67 -1.83
N ALA A 32 -1.41 1.74 -3.16
CA ALA A 32 -2.02 0.69 -3.96
C ALA A 32 -1.35 -0.66 -3.75
N GLY A 33 -2.15 -1.69 -3.55
CA GLY A 33 -1.68 -3.05 -3.35
C GLY A 33 -2.52 -3.81 -2.35
N GLN A 34 -2.05 -5.00 -2.02
CA GLN A 34 -2.67 -5.87 -1.03
C GLN A 34 -1.74 -5.98 0.17
N TRP A 35 -2.28 -5.65 1.33
CA TRP A 35 -1.54 -5.53 2.59
C TRP A 35 -2.14 -6.44 3.64
N THR A 36 -1.30 -7.02 4.48
CA THR A 36 -1.72 -7.83 5.62
C THR A 36 -1.06 -7.37 6.91
N ASN A 37 -1.69 -7.64 8.03
CA ASN A 37 -1.16 -7.35 9.37
C ASN A 37 -1.14 -8.59 10.26
N SER A 38 -0.60 -8.44 11.47
CA SER A 38 -0.41 -9.55 12.41
C SER A 38 -1.71 -10.13 12.99
N VAL A 39 -2.83 -9.41 12.86
CA VAL A 39 -4.15 -9.89 13.34
C VAL A 39 -4.97 -10.57 12.24
N GLY A 40 -4.37 -10.85 11.09
CA GLY A 40 -4.99 -11.61 10.01
C GLY A 40 -5.93 -10.82 9.12
N THR A 41 -5.83 -9.50 9.12
CA THR A 41 -6.58 -8.64 8.22
C THR A 41 -5.86 -8.50 6.89
N VAL A 42 -6.59 -8.56 5.79
CA VAL A 42 -6.12 -8.26 4.45
C VAL A 42 -6.81 -7.00 3.95
N TRP A 43 -6.03 -6.00 3.59
CA TRP A 43 -6.50 -4.73 3.07
C TRP A 43 -6.02 -4.55 1.63
N THR A 44 -6.97 -4.56 0.70
CA THR A 44 -6.71 -4.26 -0.72
C THR A 44 -7.03 -2.80 -0.97
N ILE A 45 -6.02 -2.03 -1.34
CA ILE A 45 -6.14 -0.60 -1.66
C ILE A 45 -5.96 -0.46 -3.16
N ASN A 46 -7.00 0.03 -3.83
CA ASN A 46 -7.00 0.20 -5.28
C ASN A 46 -6.58 1.63 -5.66
N PRO A 47 -5.88 1.83 -6.79
CA PRO A 47 -5.47 3.17 -7.21
C PRO A 47 -6.62 4.08 -7.64
N ASP A 48 -7.82 3.53 -7.84
CA ASP A 48 -9.03 4.27 -8.21
C ASP A 48 -9.75 4.98 -7.04
N GLY A 49 -9.21 4.88 -5.82
CA GLY A 49 -9.81 5.46 -4.62
C GLY A 49 -10.78 4.55 -3.89
N THR A 50 -10.81 3.27 -4.21
CA THR A 50 -11.61 2.26 -3.50
C THR A 50 -10.73 1.32 -2.68
N PHE A 51 -11.32 0.68 -1.66
CA PHE A 51 -10.65 -0.35 -0.88
C PHE A 51 -11.59 -1.48 -0.47
N HIS A 52 -10.99 -2.61 -0.14
CA HIS A 52 -11.65 -3.77 0.43
C HIS A 52 -10.83 -4.31 1.60
N VAL A 53 -11.49 -4.54 2.73
CA VAL A 53 -10.90 -5.13 3.93
C VAL A 53 -11.57 -6.47 4.21
N MET A 54 -10.76 -7.48 4.49
CA MET A 54 -11.23 -8.80 4.87
C MET A 54 -10.57 -9.22 6.18
N SER A 55 -11.38 -9.59 7.17
CA SER A 55 -10.95 -10.13 8.46
C SER A 55 -11.49 -11.56 8.62
N THR A 56 -10.72 -12.41 9.31
CA THR A 56 -11.11 -13.79 9.59
C THR A 56 -11.58 -14.00 11.03
N LYS A 57 -11.18 -13.12 11.97
CA LYS A 57 -11.52 -13.22 13.40
C LYS A 57 -11.81 -11.83 14.00
N PRO A 58 -13.06 -11.39 14.01
CA PRO A 58 -14.27 -12.02 13.47
C PRO A 58 -14.30 -11.99 11.94
N LYS A 59 -15.08 -12.90 11.35
CA LYS A 59 -15.29 -12.92 9.89
C LYS A 59 -16.09 -11.69 9.47
N ALA A 60 -15.46 -10.79 8.76
CA ALA A 60 -16.04 -9.55 8.31
C ALA A 60 -15.44 -9.09 6.99
N GLN A 61 -16.20 -8.36 6.22
CA GLN A 61 -15.74 -7.68 5.01
C GLN A 61 -16.24 -6.23 5.01
N ILE A 62 -15.40 -5.33 4.55
CA ILE A 62 -15.69 -3.90 4.47
C ILE A 62 -15.24 -3.40 3.11
N TRP A 63 -16.10 -2.66 2.43
CA TRP A 63 -15.78 -1.94 1.20
C TRP A 63 -15.91 -0.45 1.45
N GLY A 64 -15.11 0.32 0.80
CA GLY A 64 -15.18 1.75 0.95
C GLY A 64 -14.38 2.53 -0.08
N THR A 65 -14.31 3.82 0.16
CA THR A 65 -13.55 4.78 -0.62
C THR A 65 -12.55 5.50 0.25
N TYR A 66 -11.50 6.02 -0.35
CA TYR A 66 -10.53 6.85 0.33
C TYR A 66 -10.15 8.07 -0.50
N THR A 67 -9.72 9.09 0.19
CA THR A 67 -9.11 10.28 -0.41
C THR A 67 -7.75 10.53 0.23
N LEU A 68 -6.81 11.09 -0.54
CA LEU A 68 -5.47 11.43 -0.10
C LEU A 68 -5.28 12.95 -0.14
N SER A 69 -4.62 13.46 0.90
CA SER A 69 -4.12 14.83 0.96
C SER A 69 -2.71 14.80 1.56
N GLY A 70 -1.69 14.92 0.70
CA GLY A 70 -0.31 14.73 1.12
C GLY A 70 -0.09 13.32 1.71
N ASP A 71 0.34 13.24 2.96
CA ASP A 71 0.54 12.00 3.72
C ASP A 71 -0.69 11.57 4.54
N THR A 72 -1.83 12.22 4.33
CA THR A 72 -3.07 11.96 5.07
C THR A 72 -4.07 11.21 4.19
N ILE A 73 -4.60 10.11 4.70
CA ILE A 73 -5.69 9.33 4.10
C ILE A 73 -6.96 9.52 4.92
N THR A 74 -8.08 9.74 4.23
CA THR A 74 -9.42 9.67 4.81
C THR A 74 -10.13 8.46 4.23
N VAL A 75 -10.54 7.53 5.08
CA VAL A 75 -11.27 6.32 4.68
C VAL A 75 -12.75 6.47 5.03
N GLN A 76 -13.60 6.01 4.13
CA GLN A 76 -15.06 6.00 4.31
C GLN A 76 -15.61 4.64 3.91
N GLU A 77 -16.23 3.96 4.85
CA GLU A 77 -16.91 2.69 4.58
C GLU A 77 -18.21 2.94 3.83
N THR A 78 -18.49 2.13 2.80
CA THR A 78 -19.69 2.23 1.98
C THR A 78 -20.57 0.98 2.07
N ARG A 79 -19.96 -0.18 2.36
CA ARG A 79 -20.66 -1.46 2.49
C ARG A 79 -19.94 -2.36 3.49
N GLN A 80 -20.72 -3.12 4.24
CA GLN A 80 -20.23 -4.05 5.26
C GLN A 80 -20.93 -5.40 5.15
N ALA A 81 -20.21 -6.47 5.49
CA ALA A 81 -20.74 -7.82 5.62
C ALA A 81 -20.08 -8.53 6.79
N GLY A 82 -20.83 -9.35 7.52
CA GLY A 82 -20.35 -10.08 8.68
C GLY A 82 -20.37 -9.24 9.96
N ALA A 83 -19.47 -9.57 10.90
CA ALA A 83 -19.42 -8.99 12.24
C ALA A 83 -18.69 -7.64 12.24
N VAL A 84 -19.35 -6.58 11.80
CA VAL A 84 -18.81 -5.23 11.75
C VAL A 84 -19.43 -4.38 12.86
N PRO A 85 -18.62 -3.66 13.66
CA PRO A 85 -19.12 -2.78 14.71
C PRO A 85 -19.97 -1.63 14.16
N LYS A 86 -21.08 -1.32 14.86
CA LYS A 86 -22.06 -0.32 14.39
C LYS A 86 -21.52 1.11 14.36
N ASN A 87 -20.55 1.46 15.20
CA ASN A 87 -20.02 2.82 15.35
C ASN A 87 -18.91 3.17 14.36
N CYS A 88 -18.73 2.37 13.32
CA CYS A 88 -17.61 2.48 12.37
C CYS A 88 -18.02 3.03 10.99
N ARG A 89 -19.20 3.63 10.88
CA ARG A 89 -19.71 4.16 9.61
C ARG A 89 -19.18 5.54 9.23
N GLY A 90 -18.68 6.29 10.20
CA GLY A 90 -18.09 7.61 9.95
C GLY A 90 -16.70 7.52 9.33
N PRO A 91 -16.16 8.64 8.84
CA PRO A 91 -14.82 8.68 8.26
C PRO A 91 -13.73 8.42 9.31
N GLY A 92 -12.63 7.81 8.89
CA GLY A 92 -11.39 7.71 9.65
C GLY A 92 -10.27 8.44 8.95
N VAL A 93 -9.48 9.20 9.69
CA VAL A 93 -8.37 9.99 9.17
C VAL A 93 -7.07 9.54 9.80
N TYR A 94 -6.09 9.23 8.96
CA TYR A 94 -4.78 8.72 9.37
C TYR A 94 -3.66 9.35 8.57
N LYS A 95 -2.49 9.51 9.18
CA LYS A 95 -1.25 9.74 8.44
C LYS A 95 -0.62 8.41 8.08
N PHE A 96 -0.14 8.28 6.88
CA PHE A 96 0.53 7.06 6.41
C PHE A 96 2.01 7.29 6.13
N SER A 97 2.77 6.22 6.21
CA SER A 97 4.19 6.18 5.86
C SER A 97 4.53 4.88 5.14
N ARG A 98 5.49 4.96 4.25
CA ARG A 98 6.07 3.83 3.51
C ARG A 98 7.56 3.75 3.81
N PRO A 99 7.96 3.08 4.94
CA PRO A 99 9.38 2.95 5.30
C PRO A 99 10.21 2.24 4.23
N ASP A 100 9.61 1.29 3.53
CA ASP A 100 10.19 0.56 2.41
C ASP A 100 9.10 0.03 1.45
N GLY A 101 9.49 -0.71 0.40
CA GLY A 101 8.57 -1.24 -0.61
C GLY A 101 7.55 -2.26 -0.07
N ASN A 102 7.81 -2.88 1.07
CA ASN A 102 7.01 -3.97 1.65
C ASN A 102 6.28 -3.59 2.93
N THR A 103 6.45 -2.38 3.42
CA THR A 103 5.89 -1.94 4.70
C THR A 103 5.04 -0.68 4.52
N LEU A 104 3.91 -0.65 5.22
CA LEU A 104 2.99 0.47 5.27
C LEU A 104 2.58 0.69 6.73
N GLY A 105 2.62 1.93 7.19
CA GLY A 105 2.24 2.31 8.53
C GLY A 105 1.22 3.44 8.55
N PHE A 106 0.38 3.46 9.60
CA PHE A 106 -0.62 4.49 9.82
C PHE A 106 -0.57 4.98 11.26
N VAL A 107 -0.76 6.28 11.42
CA VAL A 107 -0.91 6.95 12.71
C VAL A 107 -2.27 7.64 12.73
N LEU A 108 -2.99 7.47 13.84
CA LEU A 108 -4.30 8.08 14.03
C LEU A 108 -4.24 9.60 13.99
N VAL A 109 -5.12 10.21 13.21
CA VAL A 109 -5.41 11.65 13.25
C VAL A 109 -6.77 11.88 13.87
N ASN A 110 -7.84 11.26 13.33
CA ASN A 110 -9.19 11.38 13.85
C ASN A 110 -10.04 10.17 13.42
N ASP A 111 -10.49 9.41 14.40
CA ASP A 111 -11.41 8.30 14.19
C ASP A 111 -12.12 7.97 15.51
N VAL A 112 -13.40 7.66 15.46
CA VAL A 112 -14.21 7.26 16.64
C VAL A 112 -14.42 5.74 16.71
N CYS A 113 -14.06 5.02 15.66
CA CYS A 113 -14.21 3.57 15.59
C CYS A 113 -12.99 2.87 16.23
N LYS A 114 -13.08 2.50 17.50
CA LYS A 114 -11.99 1.85 18.21
C LYS A 114 -11.45 0.58 17.55
N PRO A 115 -12.27 -0.36 17.06
CA PRO A 115 -11.78 -1.54 16.36
C PRO A 115 -11.02 -1.19 15.08
N ARG A 116 -11.49 -0.19 14.33
CA ARG A 116 -10.78 0.29 13.13
C ARG A 116 -9.43 0.92 13.48
N ILE A 117 -9.38 1.76 14.51
CA ILE A 117 -8.12 2.36 14.99
C ILE A 117 -7.11 1.26 15.34
N GLN A 118 -7.51 0.27 16.12
CA GLN A 118 -6.64 -0.84 16.54
C GLN A 118 -6.12 -1.65 15.37
N ASN A 119 -6.95 -1.86 14.35
CA ASN A 119 -6.58 -2.63 13.17
C ASN A 119 -5.70 -1.83 12.20
N VAL A 120 -6.09 -0.60 11.89
CA VAL A 120 -5.37 0.26 10.93
C VAL A 120 -3.98 0.63 11.44
N THR A 121 -3.82 0.87 12.72
CA THR A 121 -2.52 1.27 13.32
C THR A 121 -1.56 0.11 13.57
N GLN A 122 -1.92 -1.13 13.24
CA GLN A 122 -0.96 -2.24 13.18
C GLN A 122 0.03 -2.01 12.03
N PRO A 123 1.27 -2.53 12.13
CA PRO A 123 2.17 -2.58 10.98
C PRO A 123 1.58 -3.45 9.86
N TRP A 124 1.64 -2.94 8.63
CA TRP A 124 1.17 -3.64 7.43
C TRP A 124 2.34 -4.06 6.57
N HIS A 125 2.25 -5.26 6.03
CA HIS A 125 3.24 -5.81 5.12
C HIS A 125 2.57 -6.17 3.80
N ARG A 126 3.30 -6.03 2.71
CA ARG A 126 2.81 -6.43 1.39
C ARG A 126 2.59 -7.94 1.37
N GLN A 127 1.45 -8.33 0.85
CA GLN A 127 1.09 -9.73 0.69
C GLN A 127 1.73 -10.32 -0.59
#